data_53374a3c424875d61fdb4f21200f0cc1
#
_entry.id   53374a3c424875d61fdb4f21200f0cc1
#
_cell.length_a   1.000
_cell.length_b   1.000
_cell.length_c   1.000
_cell.angle_alpha   90.00
_cell.angle_beta   90.00
_cell.angle_gamma   90.00
#
_symmetry.space_group_name_H-M   'P 1'
#
loop_
_entity.id
_entity.type
_entity.pdbx_description
1 polymer ?
#
loop_
_entity_poly.entity_id
_entity_poly.type
_entity_poly.pdbx_seq_one_letter_code
_entity_poly.pdbx_strand_id
1 'polypeptide(L)'
;MKSKTIKKDDNNNNNDILAKFNNKYHTEINSNTFILDISQKDLDNEGLLLLSEVPLNLFDNVIELNLSQNCISDISPLIIMNFTNLKNINISKNRIENIDAFEKINLYVLETLDLSYNKLKNINSLVKINFANLITLNLANNRINDINALEFMNCPNLRSIDLFNNEILDISVFERINFPQLIQISFAGNYFNHEIIKNHDIISNLRKKGCNVNIYGTIKQIL
;
A
#
# COMPACT_ATOMS: atom_id res chain seq x y z
N MET A 1 -42.23 -21.85 25.67
CA MET A 1 -41.24 -20.88 25.28
C MET A 1 -39.97 -21.60 24.84
N LYS A 2 -39.68 -21.67 23.55
CA LYS A 2 -38.49 -22.36 23.04
C LYS A 2 -37.46 -21.28 22.71
N SER A 3 -36.38 -21.18 23.51
CA SER A 3 -35.21 -20.41 23.17
C SER A 3 -34.49 -21.09 21.99
N LYS A 4 -34.48 -20.45 20.83
CA LYS A 4 -33.73 -20.91 19.68
C LYS A 4 -32.24 -20.75 19.96
N THR A 5 -31.57 -21.85 20.09
CA THR A 5 -30.13 -21.99 20.07
C THR A 5 -29.64 -21.77 18.63
N ILE A 6 -29.31 -20.53 18.29
CA ILE A 6 -28.66 -20.19 17.01
C ILE A 6 -27.24 -19.70 17.38
N LYS A 7 -26.29 -20.59 17.58
CA LYS A 7 -24.87 -20.27 17.77
C LYS A 7 -23.89 -21.41 17.48
N LYS A 8 -24.35 -22.58 17.01
CA LYS A 8 -23.40 -23.70 16.76
C LYS A 8 -23.01 -23.88 15.30
N ASP A 9 -23.82 -23.43 14.36
CA ASP A 9 -23.55 -23.67 12.94
C ASP A 9 -22.55 -22.68 12.33
N ASP A 10 -22.52 -21.42 12.80
CA ASP A 10 -21.63 -20.40 12.25
C ASP A 10 -20.16 -20.66 12.61
N ASN A 11 -19.87 -21.14 13.83
CA ASN A 11 -18.51 -21.46 14.25
C ASN A 11 -17.91 -22.68 13.51
N ASN A 12 -18.73 -23.65 13.12
CA ASN A 12 -18.25 -24.81 12.38
C ASN A 12 -17.90 -24.44 10.94
N ASN A 13 -18.71 -23.60 10.29
CA ASN A 13 -18.47 -23.13 8.93
C ASN A 13 -17.20 -22.27 8.84
N ASN A 14 -17.00 -21.37 9.80
CA ASN A 14 -15.82 -20.48 9.82
C ASN A 14 -14.50 -21.23 10.06
N ASN A 15 -14.51 -22.27 10.89
CA ASN A 15 -13.33 -23.13 11.09
C ASN A 15 -13.00 -23.95 9.84
N ASP A 16 -14.02 -24.33 9.07
CA ASP A 16 -13.87 -25.09 7.83
C ASP A 16 -13.26 -24.18 6.73
N ILE A 17 -13.68 -22.92 6.65
CA ILE A 17 -13.12 -21.92 5.72
C ILE A 17 -11.65 -21.66 6.04
N LEU A 18 -11.31 -21.44 7.32
CA LEU A 18 -9.92 -21.23 7.75
C LEU A 18 -9.04 -22.44 7.42
N ALA A 19 -9.51 -23.65 7.72
CA ALA A 19 -8.78 -24.88 7.41
C ALA A 19 -8.58 -25.03 5.89
N LYS A 20 -9.60 -24.74 5.10
CA LYS A 20 -9.52 -24.76 3.64
C LYS A 20 -8.51 -23.74 3.10
N PHE A 21 -8.52 -22.51 3.65
CA PHE A 21 -7.55 -21.48 3.28
C PHE A 21 -6.12 -21.90 3.64
N ASN A 22 -5.89 -22.30 4.89
CA ASN A 22 -4.57 -22.73 5.37
C ASN A 22 -4.02 -23.89 4.54
N ASN A 23 -4.83 -24.87 4.20
CA ASN A 23 -4.42 -26.00 3.36
C ASN A 23 -4.09 -25.56 1.94
N LYS A 24 -4.92 -24.71 1.32
CA LYS A 24 -4.73 -24.28 -0.07
C LYS A 24 -3.47 -23.42 -0.23
N TYR A 25 -3.19 -22.53 0.71
CA TYR A 25 -2.11 -21.57 0.62
C TYR A 25 -0.91 -21.90 1.53
N HIS A 26 -0.92 -23.07 2.18
CA HIS A 26 0.13 -23.53 3.09
C HIS A 26 0.47 -22.47 4.13
N THR A 27 -0.55 -22.02 4.85
CA THR A 27 -0.47 -21.04 5.94
C THR A 27 -0.90 -21.65 7.26
N GLU A 28 -0.58 -20.97 8.37
CA GLU A 28 -0.95 -21.40 9.73
C GLU A 28 -1.64 -20.26 10.49
N ILE A 29 -2.61 -19.62 9.82
CA ILE A 29 -3.34 -18.49 10.41
C ILE A 29 -4.13 -18.97 11.62
N ASN A 30 -3.96 -18.27 12.75
CA ASN A 30 -4.65 -18.53 14.01
C ASN A 30 -4.74 -17.24 14.85
N SER A 31 -5.36 -17.29 16.03
CA SER A 31 -5.55 -16.13 16.90
C SER A 31 -4.26 -15.48 17.43
N ASN A 32 -3.11 -16.11 17.26
CA ASN A 32 -1.82 -15.59 17.66
C ASN A 32 -0.98 -15.09 16.48
N THR A 33 -1.60 -14.92 15.29
CA THR A 33 -0.91 -14.42 14.10
C THR A 33 -0.67 -12.92 14.24
N PHE A 34 0.60 -12.52 14.37
CA PHE A 34 1.04 -11.12 14.35
C PHE A 34 1.54 -10.70 12.96
N ILE A 35 2.15 -11.63 12.24
CA ILE A 35 2.63 -11.43 10.87
C ILE A 35 1.81 -12.36 9.97
N LEU A 36 1.01 -11.75 9.09
CA LEU A 36 0.25 -12.47 8.09
C LEU A 36 1.02 -12.43 6.77
N ASP A 37 1.87 -13.43 6.55
CA ASP A 37 2.65 -13.56 5.32
C ASP A 37 2.02 -14.61 4.39
N ILE A 38 1.44 -14.10 3.29
CA ILE A 38 0.85 -14.88 2.21
C ILE A 38 1.54 -14.50 0.89
N SER A 39 2.80 -14.10 0.95
CA SER A 39 3.58 -13.78 -0.24
C SER A 39 3.91 -15.02 -1.05
N GLN A 40 4.03 -14.86 -2.37
CA GLN A 40 4.47 -15.92 -3.30
C GLN A 40 3.60 -17.21 -3.21
N LYS A 41 2.30 -17.05 -3.07
CA LYS A 41 1.34 -18.16 -2.90
C LYS A 41 0.37 -18.30 -4.08
N ASP A 42 0.63 -17.59 -5.20
CA ASP A 42 -0.29 -17.50 -6.33
C ASP A 42 -1.71 -17.05 -5.91
N LEU A 43 -1.79 -16.25 -4.85
CA LEU A 43 -3.06 -15.70 -4.36
C LEU A 43 -3.66 -14.76 -5.41
N ASP A 44 -4.88 -15.04 -5.78
CA ASP A 44 -5.69 -14.23 -6.69
C ASP A 44 -6.84 -13.52 -5.94
N ASN A 45 -7.74 -12.89 -6.67
CA ASN A 45 -8.89 -12.20 -6.07
C ASN A 45 -9.84 -13.16 -5.35
N GLU A 46 -10.03 -14.39 -5.87
CA GLU A 46 -10.88 -15.40 -5.21
C GLU A 46 -10.23 -15.88 -3.90
N GLY A 47 -8.92 -16.05 -3.90
CA GLY A 47 -8.18 -16.40 -2.70
C GLY A 47 -8.21 -15.29 -1.64
N LEU A 48 -8.11 -14.02 -2.05
CA LEU A 48 -8.23 -12.90 -1.13
C LEU A 48 -9.66 -12.75 -0.58
N LEU A 49 -10.67 -13.02 -1.41
CA LEU A 49 -12.06 -13.06 -0.97
C LEU A 49 -12.25 -14.19 0.05
N LEU A 50 -11.75 -15.41 -0.21
CA LEU A 50 -11.82 -16.52 0.73
C LEU A 50 -11.13 -16.18 2.07
N LEU A 51 -10.00 -15.46 2.05
CA LEU A 51 -9.34 -14.98 3.27
C LEU A 51 -10.23 -14.02 4.06
N SER A 52 -11.01 -13.18 3.39
CA SER A 52 -11.90 -12.22 4.08
C SER A 52 -13.12 -12.88 4.72
N GLU A 53 -13.41 -14.14 4.41
CA GLU A 53 -14.51 -14.93 4.99
C GLU A 53 -14.09 -15.68 6.26
N VAL A 54 -12.78 -15.72 6.61
CA VAL A 54 -12.34 -16.33 7.88
C VAL A 54 -12.77 -15.48 9.08
N PRO A 55 -12.80 -16.03 10.31
CA PRO A 55 -13.19 -15.28 11.51
C PRO A 55 -12.39 -13.97 11.67
N LEU A 56 -13.08 -12.82 11.73
CA LEU A 56 -12.46 -11.49 11.74
C LEU A 56 -11.54 -11.25 12.92
N ASN A 57 -11.81 -11.87 14.07
CA ASN A 57 -10.96 -11.77 15.27
C ASN A 57 -9.55 -12.37 15.08
N LEU A 58 -9.31 -13.12 14.00
CA LEU A 58 -7.98 -13.62 13.66
C LEU A 58 -7.04 -12.50 13.17
N PHE A 59 -7.59 -11.35 12.76
CA PHE A 59 -6.82 -10.21 12.27
C PHE A 59 -6.57 -9.13 13.33
N ASP A 60 -7.17 -9.24 14.53
CA ASP A 60 -7.05 -8.23 15.59
C ASP A 60 -5.60 -8.02 16.05
N ASN A 61 -4.78 -9.06 16.04
CA ASN A 61 -3.38 -9.02 16.46
C ASN A 61 -2.40 -8.78 15.30
N VAL A 62 -2.87 -8.73 14.03
CA VAL A 62 -1.99 -8.61 12.89
C VAL A 62 -1.41 -7.19 12.83
N ILE A 63 -0.08 -7.11 12.88
CA ILE A 63 0.70 -5.87 12.76
C ILE A 63 1.40 -5.75 11.41
N GLU A 64 1.59 -6.86 10.70
CA GLU A 64 2.21 -6.91 9.39
C GLU A 64 1.40 -7.79 8.44
N LEU A 65 1.04 -7.24 7.27
CA LEU A 65 0.37 -7.93 6.17
C LEU A 65 1.29 -7.95 4.95
N ASN A 66 1.72 -9.14 4.55
CA ASN A 66 2.50 -9.35 3.35
C ASN A 66 1.72 -10.21 2.33
N LEU A 67 1.23 -9.55 1.30
CA LEU A 67 0.54 -10.16 0.14
C LEU A 67 1.38 -10.00 -1.14
N SER A 68 2.67 -9.74 -1.03
CA SER A 68 3.52 -9.46 -2.17
C SER A 68 3.72 -10.67 -3.09
N GLN A 69 4.07 -10.40 -4.34
CA GLN A 69 4.38 -11.44 -5.33
C GLN A 69 3.22 -12.43 -5.54
N ASN A 70 2.03 -11.90 -5.76
CA ASN A 70 0.80 -12.65 -6.00
C ASN A 70 0.13 -12.18 -7.31
N CYS A 71 -1.10 -12.61 -7.54
CA CYS A 71 -1.88 -12.27 -8.73
C CYS A 71 -3.07 -11.35 -8.44
N ILE A 72 -3.05 -10.63 -7.33
CA ILE A 72 -4.17 -9.79 -6.83
C ILE A 72 -4.32 -8.55 -7.73
N SER A 73 -5.54 -8.26 -8.13
CA SER A 73 -5.91 -7.03 -8.83
C SER A 73 -6.99 -6.22 -8.11
N ASP A 74 -7.76 -6.85 -7.22
CA ASP A 74 -8.79 -6.24 -6.39
C ASP A 74 -8.48 -6.48 -4.90
N ILE A 75 -8.32 -5.37 -4.16
CA ILE A 75 -8.06 -5.37 -2.72
C ILE A 75 -9.31 -5.04 -1.89
N SER A 76 -10.48 -4.97 -2.51
CA SER A 76 -11.73 -4.68 -1.80
C SER A 76 -12.06 -5.68 -0.68
N PRO A 77 -11.67 -6.96 -0.74
CA PRO A 77 -11.87 -7.88 0.39
C PRO A 77 -11.17 -7.43 1.69
N LEU A 78 -10.09 -6.65 1.61
CA LEU A 78 -9.40 -6.12 2.79
C LEU A 78 -10.29 -5.18 3.64
N ILE A 79 -11.35 -4.60 3.05
CA ILE A 79 -12.29 -3.70 3.76
C ILE A 79 -13.01 -4.43 4.89
N ILE A 80 -13.30 -5.71 4.70
CA ILE A 80 -14.06 -6.52 5.66
C ILE A 80 -13.15 -7.01 6.79
N MET A 81 -11.85 -7.16 6.50
CA MET A 81 -10.87 -7.66 7.46
C MET A 81 -10.58 -6.56 8.51
N ASN A 82 -10.82 -6.86 9.78
CA ASN A 82 -10.71 -5.87 10.86
C ASN A 82 -9.25 -5.69 11.33
N PHE A 83 -8.44 -5.00 10.53
CA PHE A 83 -7.06 -4.68 10.89
C PHE A 83 -6.99 -3.44 11.79
N THR A 84 -6.93 -3.62 13.11
CA THR A 84 -6.88 -2.50 14.06
C THR A 84 -5.46 -2.05 14.42
N ASN A 85 -4.47 -2.93 14.23
CA ASN A 85 -3.09 -2.73 14.67
C ASN A 85 -2.06 -2.78 13.54
N LEU A 86 -2.50 -2.69 12.28
CA LEU A 86 -1.66 -2.90 11.12
C LEU A 86 -0.66 -1.76 10.92
N LYS A 87 0.62 -2.06 11.07
CA LYS A 87 1.74 -1.13 10.91
C LYS A 87 2.43 -1.24 9.56
N ASN A 88 2.49 -2.44 9.01
CA ASN A 88 3.17 -2.69 7.75
C ASN A 88 2.25 -3.38 6.75
N ILE A 89 2.11 -2.80 5.57
CA ILE A 89 1.43 -3.40 4.43
C ILE A 89 2.42 -3.52 3.28
N ASN A 90 2.61 -4.74 2.80
CA ASN A 90 3.32 -5.03 1.57
C ASN A 90 2.39 -5.78 0.60
N ILE A 91 1.95 -5.10 -0.45
CA ILE A 91 1.18 -5.68 -1.56
C ILE A 91 1.90 -5.48 -2.89
N SER A 92 3.22 -5.35 -2.84
CA SER A 92 4.07 -5.19 -4.03
C SER A 92 4.02 -6.40 -4.96
N LYS A 93 4.41 -6.20 -6.23
CA LYS A 93 4.45 -7.26 -7.24
C LYS A 93 3.12 -8.00 -7.38
N ASN A 94 2.08 -7.23 -7.61
CA ASN A 94 0.72 -7.67 -7.89
C ASN A 94 0.20 -7.05 -9.21
N ARG A 95 -1.11 -7.04 -9.44
CA ARG A 95 -1.74 -6.49 -10.64
C ARG A 95 -2.71 -5.36 -10.32
N ILE A 96 -2.50 -4.66 -9.21
CA ILE A 96 -3.41 -3.66 -8.65
C ILE A 96 -3.38 -2.39 -9.50
N GLU A 97 -4.56 -1.96 -9.95
CA GLU A 97 -4.78 -0.71 -10.70
C GLU A 97 -5.50 0.36 -9.86
N ASN A 98 -6.24 -0.05 -8.82
CA ASN A 98 -7.05 0.79 -7.96
C ASN A 98 -6.81 0.46 -6.49
N ILE A 99 -6.69 1.50 -5.66
CA ILE A 99 -6.47 1.41 -4.21
C ILE A 99 -7.56 2.11 -3.38
N ASP A 100 -8.73 2.38 -3.97
CA ASP A 100 -9.85 3.05 -3.29
C ASP A 100 -10.34 2.29 -2.04
N ALA A 101 -10.12 0.98 -1.98
CA ALA A 101 -10.42 0.18 -0.81
C ALA A 101 -9.75 0.71 0.47
N PHE A 102 -8.55 1.28 0.37
CA PHE A 102 -7.84 1.84 1.52
C PHE A 102 -8.55 3.03 2.16
N GLU A 103 -9.41 3.75 1.45
CA GLU A 103 -10.23 4.82 2.03
C GLU A 103 -11.18 4.32 3.14
N LYS A 104 -11.48 3.02 3.13
CA LYS A 104 -12.44 2.38 4.07
C LYS A 104 -11.77 1.53 5.15
N ILE A 105 -10.45 1.40 5.09
CA ILE A 105 -9.66 0.63 6.05
C ILE A 105 -9.05 1.61 7.08
N ASN A 106 -9.08 1.24 8.35
CA ASN A 106 -8.42 2.03 9.38
C ASN A 106 -6.89 1.82 9.34
N LEU A 107 -6.17 2.76 8.74
CA LEU A 107 -4.71 2.73 8.60
C LEU A 107 -4.00 3.78 9.47
N TYR A 108 -4.65 4.22 10.56
CA TYR A 108 -4.14 5.28 11.42
C TYR A 108 -2.74 4.99 12.02
N VAL A 109 -2.46 3.74 12.36
CA VAL A 109 -1.17 3.32 12.95
C VAL A 109 -0.17 2.83 11.91
N LEU A 110 -0.49 2.92 10.60
CA LEU A 110 0.35 2.42 9.53
C LEU A 110 1.67 3.23 9.45
N GLU A 111 2.78 2.51 9.45
CA GLU A 111 4.14 3.05 9.37
C GLU A 111 4.75 2.84 7.97
N THR A 112 4.44 1.70 7.32
CA THR A 112 5.00 1.35 6.01
C THR A 112 3.91 0.88 5.04
N LEU A 113 3.90 1.45 3.84
CA LEU A 113 3.04 1.04 2.74
C LEU A 113 3.88 0.77 1.48
N ASP A 114 3.95 -0.49 1.06
CA ASP A 114 4.61 -0.89 -0.19
C ASP A 114 3.58 -1.32 -1.24
N LEU A 115 3.44 -0.49 -2.27
CA LEU A 115 2.58 -0.65 -3.44
C LEU A 115 3.41 -0.86 -4.72
N SER A 116 4.71 -1.09 -4.61
CA SER A 116 5.61 -1.18 -5.75
C SER A 116 5.29 -2.35 -6.68
N TYR A 117 5.71 -2.24 -7.93
CA TYR A 117 5.50 -3.30 -8.94
C TYR A 117 4.01 -3.66 -9.10
N ASN A 118 3.18 -2.64 -9.27
CA ASN A 118 1.76 -2.77 -9.58
C ASN A 118 1.43 -2.03 -10.89
N LYS A 119 0.17 -1.67 -11.12
CA LYS A 119 -0.29 -1.00 -12.33
C LYS A 119 -1.01 0.32 -12.04
N LEU A 120 -0.70 0.96 -10.90
CA LEU A 120 -1.32 2.21 -10.47
C LEU A 120 -1.01 3.33 -11.47
N LYS A 121 -2.05 4.09 -11.86
CA LYS A 121 -1.93 5.27 -12.74
C LYS A 121 -2.00 6.58 -11.98
N ASN A 122 -2.66 6.60 -10.84
CA ASN A 122 -2.75 7.75 -9.93
C ASN A 122 -2.80 7.28 -8.48
N ILE A 123 -2.71 8.24 -7.56
CA ILE A 123 -2.68 8.02 -6.11
C ILE A 123 -3.74 8.86 -5.40
N ASN A 124 -4.81 9.26 -6.08
CA ASN A 124 -5.82 10.18 -5.55
C ASN A 124 -6.51 9.67 -4.29
N SER A 125 -6.73 8.37 -4.19
CA SER A 125 -7.34 7.75 -3.02
C SER A 125 -6.52 7.94 -1.74
N LEU A 126 -5.19 8.12 -1.84
CA LEU A 126 -4.33 8.30 -0.67
C LEU A 126 -4.63 9.60 0.10
N VAL A 127 -5.23 10.60 -0.55
CA VAL A 127 -5.61 11.88 0.10
C VAL A 127 -6.63 11.69 1.21
N LYS A 128 -7.51 10.69 1.07
CA LYS A 128 -8.61 10.45 2.02
C LYS A 128 -8.21 9.59 3.21
N ILE A 129 -6.99 9.06 3.20
CA ILE A 129 -6.51 8.16 4.24
C ILE A 129 -5.78 8.96 5.31
N ASN A 130 -6.05 8.63 6.57
CA ASN A 130 -5.32 9.23 7.68
C ASN A 130 -3.98 8.50 7.90
N PHE A 131 -2.91 9.07 7.36
CA PHE A 131 -1.55 8.55 7.44
C PHE A 131 -0.70 9.23 8.53
N ALA A 132 -1.28 9.47 9.73
CA ALA A 132 -0.60 10.19 10.80
C ALA A 132 0.75 9.58 11.21
N ASN A 133 0.94 8.28 11.03
CA ASN A 133 2.15 7.56 11.43
C ASN A 133 3.00 7.05 10.24
N LEU A 134 2.58 7.32 9.01
CA LEU A 134 3.30 6.79 7.83
C LEU A 134 4.71 7.37 7.75
N ILE A 135 5.69 6.47 7.66
CA ILE A 135 7.13 6.77 7.57
C ILE A 135 7.65 6.50 6.17
N THR A 136 7.19 5.41 5.54
CA THR A 136 7.67 4.99 4.22
C THR A 136 6.51 4.71 3.28
N LEU A 137 6.56 5.33 2.10
CA LEU A 137 5.64 5.09 0.99
C LEU A 137 6.43 4.65 -0.24
N ASN A 138 6.26 3.39 -0.64
CA ASN A 138 6.89 2.84 -1.84
C ASN A 138 5.85 2.69 -2.96
N LEU A 139 6.02 3.46 -4.02
CA LEU A 139 5.18 3.50 -5.23
C LEU A 139 5.98 3.14 -6.49
N ALA A 140 7.19 2.61 -6.33
CA ALA A 140 8.09 2.33 -7.43
C ALA A 140 7.52 1.29 -8.42
N ASN A 141 7.93 1.39 -9.68
CA ASN A 141 7.54 0.44 -10.73
C ASN A 141 6.01 0.32 -10.89
N ASN A 142 5.39 1.46 -11.10
CA ASN A 142 3.97 1.59 -11.45
C ASN A 142 3.84 2.36 -12.78
N ARG A 143 2.65 2.89 -13.06
CA ARG A 143 2.34 3.72 -14.24
C ARG A 143 1.83 5.10 -13.83
N ILE A 144 2.28 5.59 -12.68
CA ILE A 144 1.80 6.85 -12.10
C ILE A 144 2.33 8.01 -12.93
N ASN A 145 1.42 8.81 -13.46
CA ASN A 145 1.74 10.00 -14.24
C ASN A 145 1.32 11.31 -13.54
N ASP A 146 0.40 11.24 -12.58
CA ASP A 146 -0.05 12.37 -11.77
C ASP A 146 0.20 12.08 -10.28
N ILE A 147 0.96 13.00 -9.64
CA ILE A 147 1.32 12.95 -8.22
C ILE A 147 0.82 14.18 -7.46
N ASN A 148 -0.09 14.99 -8.04
CA ASN A 148 -0.62 16.17 -7.37
C ASN A 148 -1.36 15.86 -6.06
N ALA A 149 -1.85 14.64 -5.90
CA ALA A 149 -2.44 14.16 -4.65
C ALA A 149 -1.50 14.30 -3.44
N LEU A 150 -0.17 14.27 -3.63
CA LEU A 150 0.81 14.43 -2.54
C LEU A 150 0.65 15.75 -1.78
N GLU A 151 0.19 16.83 -2.44
CA GLU A 151 -0.03 18.14 -1.83
C GLU A 151 -1.08 18.09 -0.71
N PHE A 152 -2.04 17.19 -0.85
CA PHE A 152 -3.21 17.09 0.04
C PHE A 152 -3.13 15.96 1.05
N MET A 153 -2.05 15.15 1.00
CA MET A 153 -1.86 14.05 1.94
C MET A 153 -1.41 14.58 3.32
N ASN A 154 -2.03 14.08 4.37
CA ASN A 154 -1.61 14.37 5.75
C ASN A 154 -0.64 13.29 6.26
N CYS A 155 0.65 13.50 6.02
CA CYS A 155 1.72 12.55 6.37
C CYS A 155 2.85 13.25 7.15
N PRO A 156 2.62 13.73 8.39
CA PRO A 156 3.60 14.54 9.13
C PRO A 156 4.90 13.81 9.46
N ASN A 157 4.86 12.47 9.50
CA ASN A 157 6.01 11.62 9.84
C ASN A 157 6.70 10.99 8.62
N LEU A 158 6.25 11.31 7.40
CA LEU A 158 6.78 10.69 6.19
C LEU A 158 8.25 11.07 5.95
N ARG A 159 9.11 10.06 5.88
CA ARG A 159 10.56 10.21 5.70
C ARG A 159 11.03 9.77 4.32
N SER A 160 10.37 8.81 3.71
CA SER A 160 10.79 8.25 2.42
C SER A 160 9.62 8.08 1.47
N ILE A 161 9.79 8.57 0.23
CA ILE A 161 8.90 8.29 -0.90
C ILE A 161 9.75 7.70 -2.03
N ASP A 162 9.36 6.53 -2.51
CA ASP A 162 9.96 5.94 -3.71
C ASP A 162 8.97 6.00 -4.87
N LEU A 163 9.31 6.80 -5.88
CA LEU A 163 8.58 6.97 -7.14
C LEU A 163 9.41 6.45 -8.34
N PHE A 164 10.42 5.61 -8.08
CA PHE A 164 11.27 5.04 -9.10
C PHE A 164 10.44 4.35 -10.21
N ASN A 165 10.85 4.55 -11.46
CA ASN A 165 10.28 3.86 -12.62
C ASN A 165 8.75 3.96 -12.71
N ASN A 166 8.27 5.20 -12.86
CA ASN A 166 6.89 5.57 -13.14
C ASN A 166 6.80 6.37 -14.47
N GLU A 167 5.67 7.04 -14.70
CA GLU A 167 5.38 7.84 -15.90
C GLU A 167 5.25 9.34 -15.59
N ILE A 168 5.92 9.82 -14.52
CA ILE A 168 5.80 11.18 -14.01
C ILE A 168 6.47 12.16 -14.97
N LEU A 169 5.74 13.21 -15.36
CA LEU A 169 6.18 14.30 -16.23
C LEU A 169 6.42 15.60 -15.45
N ASP A 170 5.67 15.83 -14.37
CA ASP A 170 5.70 17.06 -13.58
C ASP A 170 5.96 16.74 -12.10
N ILE A 171 6.98 17.39 -11.52
CA ILE A 171 7.33 17.30 -10.10
C ILE A 171 7.04 18.60 -9.34
N SER A 172 6.30 19.54 -9.96
CA SER A 172 6.01 20.84 -9.34
C SER A 172 5.24 20.77 -8.03
N VAL A 173 4.53 19.68 -7.79
CA VAL A 173 3.86 19.42 -6.51
C VAL A 173 4.81 19.50 -5.32
N PHE A 174 6.11 19.19 -5.50
CA PHE A 174 7.11 19.24 -4.44
C PHE A 174 7.47 20.66 -3.97
N GLU A 175 6.99 21.71 -4.65
CA GLU A 175 7.03 23.09 -4.14
C GLU A 175 5.97 23.35 -3.07
N ARG A 176 4.89 22.55 -3.03
CA ARG A 176 3.69 22.77 -2.22
C ARG A 176 3.45 21.73 -1.14
N ILE A 177 4.14 20.56 -1.19
CA ILE A 177 3.98 19.51 -0.18
C ILE A 177 4.39 19.99 1.21
N ASN A 178 3.71 19.43 2.22
CA ASN A 178 4.06 19.62 3.63
C ASN A 178 4.44 18.28 4.29
N PHE A 179 5.65 17.79 3.98
CA PHE A 179 6.23 16.61 4.61
C PHE A 179 7.50 17.01 5.38
N PRO A 180 7.37 17.52 6.62
CA PRO A 180 8.47 18.15 7.36
C PRO A 180 9.60 17.19 7.73
N GLN A 181 9.36 15.89 7.73
CA GLN A 181 10.34 14.86 8.04
C GLN A 181 10.94 14.17 6.80
N LEU A 182 10.61 14.64 5.60
CA LEU A 182 11.03 13.97 4.36
C LEU A 182 12.53 14.10 4.15
N ILE A 183 13.25 12.96 4.13
CA ILE A 183 14.70 12.89 3.98
C ILE A 183 15.14 12.09 2.74
N GLN A 184 14.22 11.39 2.08
CA GLN A 184 14.54 10.59 0.90
C GLN A 184 13.43 10.59 -0.13
N ILE A 185 13.80 10.86 -1.40
CA ILE A 185 12.91 10.74 -2.56
C ILE A 185 13.68 10.07 -3.69
N SER A 186 13.04 9.12 -4.39
CA SER A 186 13.54 8.56 -5.64
C SER A 186 12.61 8.93 -6.79
N PHE A 187 13.13 9.61 -7.80
CA PHE A 187 12.45 9.95 -9.05
C PHE A 187 13.03 9.23 -10.26
N ALA A 188 14.11 8.47 -10.09
CA ALA A 188 14.82 7.84 -11.18
C ALA A 188 13.86 7.00 -12.07
N GLY A 189 14.12 6.94 -13.39
CA GLY A 189 13.29 6.19 -14.31
C GLY A 189 11.92 6.79 -14.62
N ASN A 190 11.75 8.11 -14.47
CA ASN A 190 10.55 8.84 -14.90
C ASN A 190 10.79 9.66 -16.17
N TYR A 191 9.77 10.37 -16.67
CA TYR A 191 9.82 11.10 -17.93
C TYR A 191 10.10 12.62 -17.79
N PHE A 192 10.12 13.16 -16.56
CA PHE A 192 10.41 14.58 -16.39
C PHE A 192 11.88 14.89 -16.73
N ASN A 193 12.09 16.00 -17.39
CA ASN A 193 13.44 16.45 -17.72
C ASN A 193 14.00 17.29 -16.56
N HIS A 194 15.00 16.75 -15.86
CA HIS A 194 15.66 17.41 -14.74
C HIS A 194 16.58 18.58 -15.16
N GLU A 195 16.92 18.70 -16.46
CA GLU A 195 17.69 19.81 -17.01
C GLU A 195 16.82 21.06 -17.23
N ILE A 196 15.49 20.93 -17.21
CA ILE A 196 14.60 22.09 -17.22
C ILE A 196 14.82 22.87 -15.93
N ILE A 197 15.10 24.20 -16.04
CA ILE A 197 15.45 25.10 -14.92
C ILE A 197 14.51 24.89 -13.72
N LYS A 198 13.20 24.88 -13.94
CA LYS A 198 12.21 24.69 -12.87
C LYS A 198 12.40 23.38 -12.10
N ASN A 199 12.57 22.26 -12.80
CA ASN A 199 12.77 20.95 -12.16
C ASN A 199 14.11 20.89 -11.42
N HIS A 200 15.16 21.53 -11.97
CA HIS A 200 16.45 21.66 -11.32
C HIS A 200 16.34 22.44 -10.00
N ASP A 201 15.58 23.54 -9.98
CA ASP A 201 15.36 24.35 -8.78
C ASP A 201 14.60 23.57 -7.70
N ILE A 202 13.56 22.82 -8.07
CA ILE A 202 12.82 21.95 -7.15
C ILE A 202 13.75 20.93 -6.49
N ILE A 203 14.53 20.22 -7.31
CA ILE A 203 15.49 19.21 -6.83
C ILE A 203 16.56 19.85 -5.92
N SER A 204 17.09 21.01 -6.32
CA SER A 204 18.07 21.76 -5.54
C SER A 204 17.49 22.19 -4.19
N ASN A 205 16.26 22.68 -4.17
CA ASN A 205 15.58 23.11 -2.95
C ASN A 205 15.30 21.94 -2.00
N LEU A 206 14.90 20.79 -2.52
CA LEU A 206 14.74 19.57 -1.72
C LEU A 206 16.07 19.14 -1.09
N ARG A 207 17.16 19.16 -1.85
CA ARG A 207 18.51 18.84 -1.36
C ARG A 207 18.99 19.82 -0.30
N LYS A 208 18.73 21.13 -0.47
CA LYS A 208 19.05 22.17 0.53
C LYS A 208 18.28 21.95 1.85
N LYS A 209 17.09 21.38 1.79
CA LYS A 209 16.32 20.98 2.96
C LYS A 209 16.81 19.67 3.61
N GLY A 210 17.90 19.08 3.10
CA GLY A 210 18.48 17.84 3.62
C GLY A 210 17.89 16.56 3.02
N CYS A 211 17.03 16.67 2.00
CA CYS A 211 16.46 15.50 1.36
C CYS A 211 17.46 14.87 0.37
N ASN A 212 17.70 13.58 0.48
CA ASN A 212 18.44 12.80 -0.52
C ASN A 212 17.52 12.56 -1.72
N VAL A 213 17.85 13.15 -2.87
CA VAL A 213 17.03 13.08 -4.08
C VAL A 213 17.76 12.25 -5.15
N ASN A 214 17.24 11.06 -5.43
CA ASN A 214 17.73 10.18 -6.49
C ASN A 214 17.02 10.50 -7.81
N ILE A 215 17.80 10.89 -8.83
CA ILE A 215 17.31 11.24 -10.18
C ILE A 215 18.03 10.46 -11.29
N TYR A 216 18.89 9.52 -10.98
CA TYR A 216 19.69 8.81 -11.99
C TYR A 216 18.77 8.01 -12.93
N GLY A 217 18.96 8.20 -14.24
CA GLY A 217 18.17 7.51 -15.27
C GLY A 217 16.77 8.10 -15.51
N THR A 218 16.53 9.37 -15.19
CA THR A 218 15.22 10.04 -15.33
C THR A 218 14.82 10.39 -16.76
N ILE A 219 15.60 10.13 -17.78
CA ILE A 219 15.16 10.37 -19.16
C ILE A 219 14.85 9.02 -19.78
N LYS A 220 13.61 8.53 -19.65
CA LYS A 220 13.06 7.61 -20.63
C LYS A 220 12.75 8.45 -21.87
N GLN A 221 13.42 8.19 -22.99
CA GLN A 221 13.01 8.79 -24.26
C GLN A 221 11.56 8.39 -24.53
N ILE A 222 10.71 9.40 -24.72
CA ILE A 222 9.37 9.19 -25.28
C ILE A 222 9.63 8.86 -26.75
N LEU A 223 9.59 7.58 -27.07
CA LEU A 223 9.60 7.08 -28.45
C LEU A 223 8.18 7.18 -28.99
#